data_8adcae0a55850e595b4f921cae154209
#
_entry.id   8adcae0a55850e595b4f921cae154209
#
_cell.length_a   1.000
_cell.length_b   1.000
_cell.length_c   1.000
_cell.angle_alpha   90.00
_cell.angle_beta   90.00
_cell.angle_gamma   90.00
#
_symmetry.space_group_name_H-M   'P 1'
#
loop_
_entity.id
_entity.type
_entity.pdbx_description
1 polymer ?
#
loop_
_entity_poly.entity_id
_entity_poly.type
_entity_poly.pdbx_seq_one_letter_code
_entity_poly.pdbx_strand_id
1 'polypeptide(L)'
;MPRQAHYVPHGVMPAVLLPFADDLSIDEKGFRKHLSDVAATEGLSAITINAHSTEVASCSFDEQRRILEIAQDEVGDRLPIVNGVWADGSIEAARIARMAEQGGASALLVFPPAPFTLGQTPAMAVEHFKRIADTASLPLIVFQYPLATGQGYPRETLLAMIEAVPTIRAIKDWAGNVQQHE
;
A
#
# COMPACT_ATOMS: atom_id res chain seq x y z
N MET A 1 -4.39 -15.59 -6.03
CA MET A 1 -5.70 -14.92 -5.82
C MET A 1 -5.74 -14.42 -4.39
N PRO A 2 -6.32 -13.27 -4.10
CA PRO A 2 -6.43 -12.78 -2.72
C PRO A 2 -7.21 -13.79 -1.86
N ARG A 3 -6.70 -14.09 -0.66
CA ARG A 3 -7.36 -15.04 0.26
C ARG A 3 -8.71 -14.53 0.77
N GLN A 4 -8.87 -13.21 0.81
CA GLN A 4 -10.11 -12.54 1.20
C GLN A 4 -10.72 -11.82 -0.01
N ALA A 5 -11.34 -12.58 -0.91
CA ALA A 5 -12.09 -12.02 -2.02
C ALA A 5 -13.19 -11.07 -1.50
N HIS A 6 -13.38 -9.94 -2.18
CA HIS A 6 -14.37 -8.90 -1.82
C HIS A 6 -14.03 -8.06 -0.57
N TYR A 7 -12.76 -8.05 -0.11
CA TYR A 7 -12.36 -7.14 0.95
C TYR A 7 -12.58 -5.67 0.53
N VAL A 8 -13.25 -4.92 1.39
CA VAL A 8 -13.39 -3.47 1.25
C VAL A 8 -12.58 -2.82 2.37
N PRO A 9 -11.57 -1.99 2.06
CA PRO A 9 -10.76 -1.34 3.09
C PRO A 9 -11.61 -0.55 4.08
N HIS A 10 -11.49 -0.84 5.38
CA HIS A 10 -12.22 -0.19 6.46
C HIS A 10 -11.52 -0.39 7.80
N GLY A 11 -11.92 0.38 8.81
CA GLY A 11 -11.48 0.18 10.20
C GLY A 11 -9.99 0.43 10.42
N VAL A 12 -9.38 -0.30 11.34
CA VAL A 12 -7.99 -0.14 11.75
C VAL A 12 -7.09 -1.13 11.02
N MET A 13 -6.12 -0.62 10.27
CA MET A 13 -5.17 -1.38 9.45
C MET A 13 -3.74 -0.93 9.79
N PRO A 14 -3.11 -1.45 10.85
CA PRO A 14 -1.75 -1.07 11.22
C PRO A 14 -0.75 -1.41 10.11
N ALA A 15 0.22 -0.53 9.89
CA ALA A 15 1.40 -0.82 9.11
C ALA A 15 2.47 -1.40 10.06
N VAL A 16 2.90 -2.63 9.77
CA VAL A 16 3.84 -3.36 10.62
C VAL A 16 5.30 -2.94 10.38
N LEU A 17 6.15 -3.19 11.37
CA LEU A 17 7.59 -2.98 11.28
C LEU A 17 8.27 -4.18 10.61
N LEU A 18 9.42 -3.94 9.97
CA LEU A 18 10.28 -4.98 9.42
C LEU A 18 11.62 -4.96 10.17
N PRO A 19 11.93 -5.99 10.96
CA PRO A 19 13.25 -6.11 11.57
C PRO A 19 14.28 -6.63 10.56
N PHE A 20 15.52 -6.15 10.73
CA PHE A 20 16.70 -6.61 9.99
C PHE A 20 17.73 -7.21 10.94
N ALA A 21 18.49 -8.18 10.46
CA ALA A 21 19.67 -8.69 11.13
C ALA A 21 20.86 -7.72 10.98
N ASP A 22 21.97 -7.99 11.69
CA ASP A 22 23.17 -7.14 11.67
C ASP A 22 23.80 -7.04 10.26
N ASP A 23 23.59 -8.04 9.41
CA ASP A 23 24.04 -8.06 8.01
C ASP A 23 23.06 -7.39 7.03
N LEU A 24 22.02 -6.74 7.55
CA LEU A 24 20.95 -6.08 6.82
C LEU A 24 20.01 -7.01 6.05
N SER A 25 20.09 -8.31 6.23
CA SER A 25 19.08 -9.24 5.75
C SER A 25 17.80 -9.14 6.59
N ILE A 26 16.66 -9.53 6.03
CA ILE A 26 15.38 -9.55 6.76
C ILE A 26 15.47 -10.59 7.90
N ASP A 27 15.25 -10.17 9.15
CA ASP A 27 15.02 -11.11 10.27
C ASP A 27 13.61 -11.71 10.14
N GLU A 28 13.50 -12.77 9.34
CA GLU A 28 12.21 -13.43 9.10
C GLU A 28 11.57 -13.97 10.39
N LYS A 29 12.37 -14.43 11.35
CA LYS A 29 11.84 -14.94 12.62
C LYS A 29 11.26 -13.82 13.48
N GLY A 30 11.96 -12.71 13.58
CA GLY A 30 11.48 -11.51 14.26
C GLY A 30 10.25 -10.94 13.59
N PHE A 31 10.23 -10.92 12.25
CA PHE A 31 9.08 -10.44 11.48
C PHE A 31 7.83 -11.29 11.68
N ARG A 32 7.94 -12.64 11.63
CA ARG A 32 6.83 -13.56 11.91
C ARG A 32 6.26 -13.34 13.31
N LYS A 33 7.16 -13.23 14.31
CA LYS A 33 6.73 -12.94 15.68
C LYS A 33 5.96 -11.62 15.77
N HIS A 34 6.49 -10.56 15.17
CA HIS A 34 5.84 -9.25 15.15
C HIS A 34 4.47 -9.29 14.48
N LEU A 35 4.34 -9.96 13.34
CA LEU A 35 3.07 -10.16 12.65
C LEU A 35 2.04 -10.85 13.54
N SER A 36 2.43 -11.93 14.21
CA SER A 36 1.58 -12.67 15.13
C SER A 36 1.16 -11.85 16.33
N ASP A 37 2.09 -11.07 16.94
CA ASP A 37 1.81 -10.18 18.06
C ASP A 37 0.79 -9.08 17.67
N VAL A 38 0.98 -8.46 16.51
CA VAL A 38 0.04 -7.45 15.98
C VAL A 38 -1.33 -8.07 15.69
N ALA A 39 -1.35 -9.24 15.02
CA ALA A 39 -2.60 -9.91 14.66
C ALA A 39 -3.40 -10.43 15.86
N ALA A 40 -2.80 -10.53 17.04
CA ALA A 40 -3.48 -10.85 18.29
C ALA A 40 -4.29 -9.67 18.87
N THR A 41 -4.12 -8.46 18.33
CA THR A 41 -4.86 -7.27 18.77
C THR A 41 -6.28 -7.32 18.23
N GLU A 42 -7.26 -7.21 19.12
CA GLU A 42 -8.67 -7.20 18.73
C GLU A 42 -9.05 -5.91 17.99
N GLY A 43 -10.00 -6.02 17.07
CA GLY A 43 -10.56 -4.88 16.34
C GLY A 43 -9.78 -4.48 15.08
N LEU A 44 -8.74 -5.20 14.72
CA LEU A 44 -8.06 -5.00 13.43
C LEU A 44 -8.89 -5.53 12.27
N SER A 45 -8.92 -4.79 11.17
CA SER A 45 -9.61 -5.19 9.93
C SER A 45 -8.66 -5.72 8.85
N ALA A 46 -7.38 -5.38 8.93
CA ALA A 46 -6.31 -5.85 8.03
C ALA A 46 -4.94 -5.54 8.64
N ILE A 47 -3.88 -6.05 7.99
CA ILE A 47 -2.48 -5.66 8.26
C ILE A 47 -1.89 -5.08 6.98
N THR A 48 -1.14 -3.98 7.11
CA THR A 48 -0.45 -3.34 6.00
C THR A 48 1.04 -3.67 6.05
N ILE A 49 1.58 -4.16 4.93
CA ILE A 49 3.00 -4.47 4.70
C ILE A 49 3.53 -3.70 3.51
N ASN A 50 4.84 -3.76 3.28
CA ASN A 50 5.51 -3.05 2.18
C ASN A 50 5.13 -1.57 2.16
N ALA A 51 5.03 -0.96 3.34
CA ALA A 51 4.76 0.44 3.57
C ALA A 51 5.97 1.13 4.21
N HIS A 52 5.88 2.42 4.54
CA HIS A 52 6.99 3.14 5.17
C HIS A 52 7.50 2.46 6.45
N SER A 53 6.58 2.02 7.32
CA SER A 53 6.96 1.31 8.56
C SER A 53 7.60 -0.05 8.31
N THR A 54 7.35 -0.65 7.14
CA THR A 54 7.95 -1.92 6.71
C THR A 54 9.21 -1.66 5.85
N GLU A 55 9.79 -0.47 5.93
CA GLU A 55 11.04 -0.07 5.27
C GLU A 55 11.04 -0.31 3.74
N VAL A 56 9.89 -0.12 3.08
CA VAL A 56 9.71 -0.44 1.64
C VAL A 56 10.73 0.22 0.73
N ALA A 57 11.18 1.44 1.07
CA ALA A 57 12.19 2.17 0.31
C ALA A 57 13.58 1.51 0.34
N SER A 58 13.85 0.68 1.35
CA SER A 58 15.11 -0.04 1.53
C SER A 58 15.06 -1.48 1.00
N CYS A 59 13.87 -1.95 0.61
CA CYS A 59 13.65 -3.33 0.17
C CYS A 59 13.65 -3.45 -1.36
N SER A 60 14.41 -4.40 -1.87
CA SER A 60 14.34 -4.82 -3.27
C SER A 60 12.96 -5.41 -3.61
N PHE A 61 12.67 -5.56 -4.90
CA PHE A 61 11.43 -6.20 -5.35
C PHE A 61 11.28 -7.64 -4.81
N ASP A 62 12.38 -8.40 -4.77
CA ASP A 62 12.36 -9.79 -4.28
C ASP A 62 12.13 -9.84 -2.77
N GLU A 63 12.68 -8.90 -2.00
CA GLU A 63 12.41 -8.76 -0.57
C GLU A 63 10.95 -8.34 -0.32
N GLN A 64 10.39 -7.40 -1.09
CA GLN A 64 8.98 -7.05 -0.99
C GLN A 64 8.06 -8.26 -1.26
N ARG A 65 8.41 -9.09 -2.24
CA ARG A 65 7.70 -10.36 -2.51
C ARG A 65 7.84 -11.32 -1.32
N ARG A 66 9.06 -11.45 -0.76
CA ARG A 66 9.31 -12.32 0.39
C ARG A 66 8.54 -11.87 1.63
N ILE A 67 8.47 -10.57 1.89
CA ILE A 67 7.68 -9.98 2.98
C ILE A 67 6.20 -10.36 2.84
N LEU A 68 5.64 -10.29 1.63
CA LEU A 68 4.26 -10.69 1.37
C LEU A 68 4.05 -12.19 1.60
N GLU A 69 4.96 -13.04 1.14
CA GLU A 69 4.90 -14.49 1.37
C GLU A 69 4.87 -14.81 2.87
N ILE A 70 5.78 -14.20 3.66
CA ILE A 70 5.83 -14.40 5.11
C ILE A 70 4.53 -13.92 5.77
N ALA A 71 4.01 -12.76 5.39
CA ALA A 71 2.78 -12.23 5.96
C ALA A 71 1.57 -13.11 5.64
N GLN A 72 1.49 -13.63 4.41
CA GLN A 72 0.43 -14.56 4.02
C GLN A 72 0.51 -15.89 4.80
N ASP A 73 1.71 -16.43 4.96
CA ASP A 73 1.92 -17.66 5.72
C ASP A 73 1.53 -17.50 7.19
N GLU A 74 1.91 -16.36 7.79
CA GLU A 74 1.78 -16.17 9.23
C GLU A 74 0.38 -15.71 9.66
N VAL A 75 -0.24 -14.80 8.91
CA VAL A 75 -1.49 -14.14 9.32
C VAL A 75 -2.57 -14.08 8.25
N GLY A 76 -2.29 -14.48 7.01
CA GLY A 76 -3.19 -14.32 5.88
C GLY A 76 -4.50 -15.12 5.99
N ASP A 77 -4.58 -16.12 6.87
CA ASP A 77 -5.81 -16.84 7.16
C ASP A 77 -6.69 -16.14 8.21
N ARG A 78 -6.10 -15.20 8.98
CA ARG A 78 -6.78 -14.47 10.06
C ARG A 78 -7.20 -13.08 9.63
N LEU A 79 -6.34 -12.36 8.91
CA LEU A 79 -6.54 -10.97 8.52
C LEU A 79 -6.22 -10.75 7.04
N PRO A 80 -6.97 -9.89 6.33
CA PRO A 80 -6.60 -9.41 5.02
C PRO A 80 -5.23 -8.72 5.05
N ILE A 81 -4.44 -8.88 3.98
CA ILE A 81 -3.16 -8.20 3.82
C ILE A 81 -3.32 -7.06 2.82
N VAL A 82 -2.99 -5.85 3.23
CA VAL A 82 -2.85 -4.66 2.38
C VAL A 82 -1.39 -4.52 2.00
N ASN A 83 -1.07 -4.59 0.70
CA ASN A 83 0.30 -4.46 0.22
C ASN A 83 0.58 -3.05 -0.29
N GLY A 84 1.66 -2.43 0.16
CA GLY A 84 2.12 -1.16 -0.37
C GLY A 84 2.59 -1.26 -1.82
N VAL A 85 2.30 -0.25 -2.62
CA VAL A 85 2.82 -0.06 -3.98
C VAL A 85 3.60 1.24 -3.97
N TRP A 86 4.91 1.14 -3.73
CA TRP A 86 5.84 2.26 -3.69
C TRP A 86 6.79 2.17 -4.89
N ALA A 87 6.71 3.12 -5.80
CA ALA A 87 7.56 3.19 -6.99
C ALA A 87 7.56 4.59 -7.59
N ASP A 88 8.67 4.98 -8.20
CA ASP A 88 8.81 6.26 -8.89
C ASP A 88 8.14 6.27 -10.27
N GLY A 89 7.95 5.09 -10.88
CA GLY A 89 7.37 4.95 -12.21
C GLY A 89 6.14 4.06 -12.23
N SER A 90 5.17 4.39 -13.10
CA SER A 90 3.89 3.67 -13.23
C SER A 90 4.06 2.22 -13.70
N ILE A 91 5.10 1.92 -14.49
CA ILE A 91 5.37 0.55 -14.95
C ILE A 91 5.80 -0.35 -13.79
N GLU A 92 6.70 0.14 -12.94
CA GLU A 92 7.14 -0.60 -11.75
C GLU A 92 6.02 -0.70 -10.71
N ALA A 93 5.22 0.36 -10.54
CA ALA A 93 4.02 0.30 -9.69
C ALA A 93 3.06 -0.80 -10.15
N ALA A 94 2.80 -0.91 -11.45
CA ALA A 94 1.97 -1.97 -12.03
C ALA A 94 2.59 -3.37 -11.82
N ARG A 95 3.92 -3.50 -11.92
CA ARG A 95 4.64 -4.75 -11.64
C ARG A 95 4.48 -5.18 -10.18
N ILE A 96 4.62 -4.25 -9.24
CA ILE A 96 4.42 -4.49 -7.80
C ILE A 96 2.96 -4.88 -7.53
N ALA A 97 2.00 -4.18 -8.13
CA ALA A 97 0.57 -4.49 -7.99
C ALA A 97 0.24 -5.91 -8.44
N ARG A 98 0.78 -6.34 -9.58
CA ARG A 98 0.63 -7.72 -10.09
C ARG A 98 1.23 -8.75 -9.13
N MET A 99 2.44 -8.50 -8.65
CA MET A 99 3.10 -9.37 -7.67
C MET A 99 2.25 -9.48 -6.40
N ALA A 100 1.72 -8.38 -5.90
CA ALA A 100 0.90 -8.36 -4.71
C ALA A 100 -0.41 -9.13 -4.89
N GLU A 101 -1.10 -8.99 -6.02
CA GLU A 101 -2.31 -9.75 -6.32
C GLU A 101 -2.01 -11.25 -6.42
N GLN A 102 -0.96 -11.63 -7.14
CA GLN A 102 -0.53 -13.03 -7.27
C GLN A 102 -0.10 -13.63 -5.92
N GLY A 103 0.52 -12.84 -5.06
CA GLY A 103 0.93 -13.21 -3.71
C GLY A 103 -0.22 -13.26 -2.70
N GLY A 104 -1.45 -12.92 -3.10
CA GLY A 104 -2.64 -13.07 -2.26
C GLY A 104 -3.00 -11.84 -1.41
N ALA A 105 -2.45 -10.67 -1.71
CA ALA A 105 -2.92 -9.42 -1.09
C ALA A 105 -4.42 -9.22 -1.32
N SER A 106 -5.08 -8.53 -0.40
CA SER A 106 -6.52 -8.22 -0.46
C SER A 106 -6.81 -6.79 -0.91
N ALA A 107 -5.84 -5.88 -0.78
CA ALA A 107 -5.90 -4.50 -1.25
C ALA A 107 -4.50 -3.95 -1.49
N LEU A 108 -4.41 -2.83 -2.20
CA LEU A 108 -3.17 -2.13 -2.51
C LEU A 108 -3.18 -0.72 -1.89
N LEU A 109 -2.16 -0.38 -1.11
CA LEU A 109 -1.89 0.98 -0.64
C LEU A 109 -0.93 1.65 -1.62
N VAL A 110 -1.45 2.56 -2.45
CA VAL A 110 -0.68 3.20 -3.52
C VAL A 110 -0.09 4.51 -3.05
N PHE A 111 1.24 4.58 -3.07
CA PHE A 111 2.00 5.77 -2.72
C PHE A 111 2.09 6.74 -3.89
N PRO A 112 2.12 8.05 -3.63
CA PRO A 112 2.42 9.01 -4.69
C PRO A 112 3.87 8.85 -5.16
N PRO A 113 4.13 8.83 -6.47
CA PRO A 113 5.50 8.80 -7.01
C PRO A 113 6.35 9.96 -6.51
N ALA A 114 7.61 9.71 -6.11
CA ALA A 114 8.50 10.76 -5.65
C ALA A 114 8.73 11.87 -6.71
N PRO A 115 8.83 11.58 -8.02
CA PRO A 115 8.96 12.62 -9.05
C PRO A 115 7.81 13.62 -9.12
N PHE A 116 6.66 13.35 -8.51
CA PHE A 116 5.55 14.31 -8.45
C PHE A 116 5.90 15.58 -7.67
N THR A 117 6.93 15.56 -6.83
CA THR A 117 7.49 16.76 -6.18
C THR A 117 8.00 17.81 -7.18
N LEU A 118 8.36 17.37 -8.39
CA LEU A 118 8.84 18.26 -9.47
C LEU A 118 7.69 18.93 -10.23
N GLY A 119 6.47 18.63 -9.87
CA GLY A 119 5.24 19.12 -10.49
C GLY A 119 4.38 17.94 -10.97
N GLN A 120 3.13 17.95 -10.59
CA GLN A 120 2.15 16.94 -10.99
C GLN A 120 0.94 17.60 -11.64
N THR A 121 0.27 16.87 -12.50
CA THR A 121 -1.04 17.24 -13.04
C THR A 121 -2.07 16.17 -12.69
N PRO A 122 -3.39 16.49 -12.66
CA PRO A 122 -4.43 15.49 -12.46
C PRO A 122 -4.32 14.32 -13.46
N ALA A 123 -3.99 14.60 -14.72
CA ALA A 123 -3.84 13.59 -15.76
C ALA A 123 -2.70 12.60 -15.44
N MET A 124 -1.57 13.07 -14.90
CA MET A 124 -0.45 12.20 -14.49
C MET A 124 -0.86 11.26 -13.36
N ALA A 125 -1.55 11.76 -12.35
CA ALA A 125 -2.03 10.96 -11.23
C ALA A 125 -3.07 9.92 -11.69
N VAL A 126 -4.04 10.34 -12.49
CA VAL A 126 -5.06 9.44 -13.07
C VAL A 126 -4.41 8.32 -13.88
N GLU A 127 -3.46 8.65 -14.77
CA GLU A 127 -2.79 7.65 -15.60
C GLU A 127 -1.97 6.67 -14.76
N HIS A 128 -1.30 7.14 -13.69
CA HIS A 128 -0.58 6.28 -12.77
C HIS A 128 -1.50 5.24 -12.12
N PHE A 129 -2.63 5.68 -11.59
CA PHE A 129 -3.60 4.78 -10.94
C PHE A 129 -4.31 3.86 -11.93
N LYS A 130 -4.61 4.32 -13.14
CA LYS A 130 -5.16 3.47 -14.22
C LYS A 130 -4.23 2.31 -14.55
N ARG A 131 -2.93 2.55 -14.72
CA ARG A 131 -1.96 1.49 -15.01
C ARG A 131 -1.87 0.43 -13.92
N ILE A 132 -2.05 0.84 -12.67
CA ILE A 132 -2.14 -0.10 -11.54
C ILE A 132 -3.44 -0.90 -11.62
N ALA A 133 -4.58 -0.22 -11.80
CA ALA A 133 -5.90 -0.83 -11.86
C ALA A 133 -6.08 -1.78 -13.06
N ASP A 134 -5.47 -1.47 -14.20
CA ASP A 134 -5.48 -2.33 -15.40
C ASP A 134 -4.65 -3.61 -15.21
N THR A 135 -3.79 -3.64 -14.19
CA THR A 135 -2.87 -4.74 -13.94
C THR A 135 -3.32 -5.66 -12.81
N ALA A 136 -4.02 -5.13 -11.82
CA ALA A 136 -4.52 -5.84 -10.65
C ALA A 136 -5.96 -5.42 -10.35
N SER A 137 -6.82 -6.41 -10.07
CA SER A 137 -8.26 -6.20 -9.81
C SER A 137 -8.56 -5.84 -8.34
N LEU A 138 -7.51 -5.63 -7.53
CA LEU A 138 -7.64 -5.35 -6.11
C LEU A 138 -8.16 -3.93 -5.83
N PRO A 139 -8.89 -3.71 -4.72
CA PRO A 139 -9.23 -2.38 -4.28
C PRO A 139 -7.98 -1.56 -3.97
N LEU A 140 -7.97 -0.31 -4.42
CA LEU A 140 -6.89 0.64 -4.22
C LEU A 140 -7.21 1.58 -3.06
N ILE A 141 -6.20 1.83 -2.23
CA ILE A 141 -6.19 2.84 -1.16
C ILE A 141 -5.21 3.92 -1.61
N VAL A 142 -5.69 5.13 -1.82
CA VAL A 142 -4.81 6.27 -2.12
C VAL A 142 -4.07 6.67 -0.85
N PHE A 143 -2.75 6.75 -0.90
CA PHE A 143 -2.02 7.36 0.21
C PHE A 143 -1.86 8.86 -0.04
N GLN A 144 -2.66 9.66 0.64
CA GLN A 144 -2.61 11.12 0.57
C GLN A 144 -1.51 11.67 1.46
N TYR A 145 -0.55 12.36 0.86
CA TYR A 145 0.52 13.07 1.54
C TYR A 145 0.12 14.54 1.81
N PRO A 146 0.80 15.23 2.75
CA PRO A 146 0.66 16.66 2.89
C PRO A 146 0.97 17.39 1.57
N LEU A 147 0.13 18.34 1.17
CA LEU A 147 0.34 19.11 -0.08
C LEU A 147 1.70 19.82 -0.11
N ALA A 148 2.20 20.22 1.06
CA ALA A 148 3.51 20.87 1.20
C ALA A 148 4.69 19.99 0.76
N THR A 149 4.52 18.68 0.64
CA THR A 149 5.56 17.77 0.11
C THR A 149 5.69 17.84 -1.41
N GLY A 150 4.74 18.45 -2.10
CA GLY A 150 4.63 18.41 -3.56
C GLY A 150 4.13 17.06 -4.11
N GLN A 151 4.03 16.02 -3.26
CA GLN A 151 3.51 14.69 -3.64
C GLN A 151 2.02 14.52 -3.30
N GLY A 152 1.49 15.34 -2.37
CA GLY A 152 0.08 15.31 -2.00
C GLY A 152 -0.81 15.67 -3.19
N TYR A 153 -1.95 15.01 -3.30
CA TYR A 153 -2.92 15.26 -4.37
C TYR A 153 -3.87 16.40 -3.99
N PRO A 154 -3.94 17.50 -4.78
CA PRO A 154 -4.99 18.49 -4.61
C PRO A 154 -6.40 17.86 -4.74
N ARG A 155 -7.39 18.48 -4.12
CA ARG A 155 -8.78 17.99 -4.14
C ARG A 155 -9.28 17.66 -5.55
N GLU A 156 -9.02 18.54 -6.52
CA GLU A 156 -9.40 18.32 -7.92
C GLU A 156 -8.75 17.06 -8.51
N THR A 157 -7.51 16.79 -8.16
CA THR A 157 -6.77 15.58 -8.57
C THR A 157 -7.40 14.33 -7.94
N LEU A 158 -7.68 14.36 -6.64
CA LEU A 158 -8.35 13.24 -5.95
C LEU A 158 -9.72 12.92 -6.57
N LEU A 159 -10.54 13.94 -6.84
CA LEU A 159 -11.85 13.75 -7.47
C LEU A 159 -11.71 13.14 -8.86
N ALA A 160 -10.78 13.64 -9.68
CA ALA A 160 -10.51 13.09 -11.02
C ALA A 160 -10.02 11.62 -10.96
N MET A 161 -9.19 11.28 -9.98
CA MET A 161 -8.72 9.90 -9.76
C MET A 161 -9.89 8.98 -9.37
N ILE A 162 -10.73 9.38 -8.42
CA ILE A 162 -11.86 8.58 -7.94
C ILE A 162 -12.89 8.35 -9.06
N GLU A 163 -13.16 9.37 -9.88
CA GLU A 163 -14.06 9.27 -11.03
C GLU A 163 -13.51 8.33 -12.11
N ALA A 164 -12.21 8.45 -12.42
CA ALA A 164 -11.57 7.73 -13.51
C ALA A 164 -11.16 6.29 -13.17
N VAL A 165 -11.02 5.95 -11.87
CA VAL A 165 -10.50 4.67 -11.38
C VAL A 165 -11.44 4.09 -10.31
N PRO A 166 -12.51 3.38 -10.73
CA PRO A 166 -13.54 2.87 -9.79
C PRO A 166 -13.04 1.86 -8.75
N THR A 167 -11.83 1.31 -8.93
CA THR A 167 -11.21 0.42 -7.94
C THR A 167 -10.61 1.17 -6.74
N ILE A 168 -10.51 2.51 -6.78
CA ILE A 168 -10.19 3.31 -5.59
C ILE A 168 -11.36 3.22 -4.62
N ARG A 169 -11.09 2.71 -3.41
CA ARG A 169 -12.12 2.43 -2.39
C ARG A 169 -11.87 3.10 -1.06
N ALA A 170 -10.68 3.64 -0.85
CA ALA A 170 -10.33 4.32 0.39
C ALA A 170 -9.19 5.32 0.17
N ILE A 171 -9.04 6.20 1.14
CA ILE A 171 -7.90 7.13 1.24
C ILE A 171 -7.27 6.93 2.62
N LYS A 172 -5.96 6.70 2.65
CA LYS A 172 -5.15 6.85 3.85
C LYS A 172 -4.65 8.28 3.87
N ASP A 173 -5.15 9.11 4.77
CA ASP A 173 -4.77 10.51 4.84
C ASP A 173 -3.66 10.74 5.87
N TRP A 174 -2.56 11.32 5.42
CA TRP A 174 -1.46 11.81 6.24
C TRP A 174 -1.31 13.34 6.15
N ALA A 175 -2.26 14.02 5.54
CA ALA A 175 -2.17 15.46 5.30
C ALA A 175 -2.15 16.28 6.61
N GLY A 176 -2.75 15.76 7.69
CA GLY A 176 -2.80 16.47 8.98
C GLY A 176 -3.60 17.76 8.95
N ASN A 177 -4.49 17.92 7.96
CA ASN A 177 -5.27 19.12 7.76
C ASN A 177 -6.77 18.77 7.66
N VAL A 178 -7.53 19.10 8.71
CA VAL A 178 -8.97 18.82 8.80
C VAL A 178 -9.77 19.44 7.64
N GLN A 179 -9.38 20.62 7.16
CA GLN A 179 -10.06 21.29 6.04
C GLN A 179 -9.95 20.54 4.71
N GLN A 180 -9.00 19.60 4.57
CA GLN A 180 -8.89 18.76 3.39
C GLN A 180 -9.83 17.55 3.43
N HIS A 181 -10.44 17.26 4.59
CA HIS A 181 -11.40 16.17 4.74
C HIS A 181 -12.85 16.58 4.43
N GLU A 182 -13.13 17.87 4.37
CA GLU A 182 -14.44 18.44 4.04
C GLU A 182 -14.59 18.71 2.52
#